data_928434f51992cd5df93b4de32eae2525
#
_entry.id   928434f51992cd5df93b4de32eae2525
#
_cell.length_a   1.000
_cell.length_b   1.000
_cell.length_c   1.000
_cell.angle_alpha   90.00
_cell.angle_beta   90.00
_cell.angle_gamma   90.00
#
_symmetry.space_group_name_H-M   'P 1'
#
loop_
_entity.id
_entity.type
_entity.pdbx_description
1 polymer ?
#
loop_
_entity_poly.entity_id
_entity_poly.type
_entity_poly.pdbx_seq_one_letter_code
_entity_poly.pdbx_strand_id
1 'polypeptide(L)'
;MKFENISNVWLLALILLLLNACSSTQTLTDKSILEQIKERGWLNCGVSGDLPGFSYVNLEDIEITKLDNDPNIPNNIYQQIQRSVVGFDVDICRAIASAIFDDPNAVKYRFIDTKERFEEISSGKIDVLSNTTTWTVERDVSIKIEFAPIVFYDGQGILVRENSKVRSLRDLNGKVICVETETTSQRNLEDEKKERNLTFQIRQLQDKRDVYRLYEAGECQAVTSDISQLATNLKLLENPDEHIILREILSKEPLAPAVIDSDLQWVEIVRWIVFALIEAEELGINQNNLEQKKASTNPKIIRFLGLKGTADSIGSRLGLEPDYAQRIIRHVGNYGEIYERNLGPNSSTPIERGLNNLWNNTEEPGLIYSPPFR
;
A
#
# COMPACT_ATOMS: atom_id res chain seq x y z
N MET A 1 16.27 -0.60 84.86
CA MET A 1 15.06 0.15 84.51
C MET A 1 14.89 0.05 83.03
N LYS A 2 13.70 -0.39 82.54
CA LYS A 2 13.39 -0.84 81.18
C LYS A 2 13.17 0.31 80.27
N PHE A 3 13.99 0.47 79.26
CA PHE A 3 13.75 1.22 78.06
C PHE A 3 14.35 0.52 76.87
N GLU A 4 13.75 -0.54 76.41
CA GLU A 4 14.09 -1.22 75.16
C GLU A 4 12.87 -2.05 74.79
N ASN A 5 12.07 -1.56 73.77
CA ASN A 5 11.21 -2.41 72.92
C ASN A 5 10.15 -1.67 72.16
N ILE A 6 10.20 -0.34 71.99
CA ILE A 6 9.18 0.42 71.22
C ILE A 6 9.71 0.73 69.80
N SER A 7 11.03 0.68 69.55
CA SER A 7 11.64 1.07 68.28
C SER A 7 11.45 0.03 67.15
N ASN A 8 11.43 -1.27 67.49
CA ASN A 8 11.42 -2.32 66.46
C ASN A 8 10.02 -2.60 65.86
N VAL A 9 8.93 -2.27 66.55
CA VAL A 9 7.56 -2.48 66.07
C VAL A 9 7.20 -1.47 64.97
N TRP A 10 7.66 -0.23 65.13
CA TRP A 10 7.44 0.82 64.14
C TRP A 10 8.25 0.65 62.85
N LEU A 11 9.46 0.08 62.96
CA LEU A 11 10.30 -0.24 61.80
C LEU A 11 9.69 -1.38 60.97
N LEU A 12 9.14 -2.41 61.60
CA LEU A 12 8.44 -3.51 60.90
C LEU A 12 7.12 -3.07 60.24
N ALA A 13 6.37 -2.16 60.85
CA ALA A 13 5.17 -1.59 60.28
C ALA A 13 5.47 -0.70 59.06
N LEU A 14 6.58 0.05 59.04
CA LEU A 14 7.02 0.86 57.94
C LEU A 14 7.50 0.01 56.74
N ILE A 15 8.19 -1.11 57.02
CA ILE A 15 8.64 -2.05 55.96
C ILE A 15 7.45 -2.79 55.32
N LEU A 16 6.42 -3.15 56.11
CA LEU A 16 5.20 -3.77 55.59
C LEU A 16 4.34 -2.80 54.74
N LEU A 17 4.35 -1.49 55.03
CA LEU A 17 3.70 -0.45 54.22
C LEU A 17 4.46 -0.19 52.92
N LEU A 18 5.78 -0.32 52.87
CA LEU A 18 6.59 -0.18 51.67
C LEU A 18 6.50 -1.39 50.74
N LEU A 19 6.21 -2.58 51.27
CA LEU A 19 6.01 -3.79 50.45
C LEU A 19 4.63 -3.85 49.76
N ASN A 20 3.62 -3.10 50.20
CA ASN A 20 2.34 -2.98 49.56
C ASN A 20 2.27 -1.86 48.50
N ALA A 21 3.28 -1.00 48.40
CA ALA A 21 3.35 0.04 47.37
C ALA A 21 3.95 -0.45 46.04
N CYS A 22 4.36 -1.71 45.94
CA CYS A 22 4.95 -2.30 44.73
C CYS A 22 4.05 -3.33 44.04
N SER A 23 2.72 -3.10 44.00
CA SER A 23 1.79 -3.99 43.31
C SER A 23 0.65 -3.21 42.64
N SER A 24 1.00 -2.33 41.77
CA SER A 24 0.14 -1.93 40.64
C SER A 24 0.94 -1.11 39.61
N THR A 25 2.03 -1.67 39.10
CA THR A 25 2.33 -1.39 37.70
C THR A 25 1.23 -2.09 36.90
N GLN A 26 0.08 -1.46 36.75
CA GLN A 26 -0.71 -1.67 35.55
C GLN A 26 0.24 -1.31 34.42
N THR A 27 0.85 -2.33 33.79
CA THR A 27 1.28 -2.22 32.43
C THR A 27 0.04 -1.80 31.67
N LEU A 28 -0.05 -0.53 31.32
CA LEU A 28 -0.88 -0.08 30.21
C LEU A 28 -0.33 -0.90 29.04
N THR A 29 -0.95 -2.06 28.77
CA THR A 29 -0.76 -2.76 27.53
C THR A 29 -1.35 -1.82 26.50
N ASP A 30 -0.49 -1.15 25.74
CA ASP A 30 -0.92 -0.37 24.60
C ASP A 30 -1.78 -1.32 23.77
N LYS A 31 -3.03 -0.88 23.46
CA LYS A 31 -3.97 -1.65 22.64
C LYS A 31 -3.31 -1.99 21.33
N SER A 32 -3.48 -3.22 20.86
CA SER A 32 -3.05 -3.61 19.51
C SER A 32 -3.68 -2.69 18.46
N ILE A 33 -3.02 -2.55 17.32
CA ILE A 33 -3.54 -1.73 16.21
C ILE A 33 -4.91 -2.24 15.76
N LEU A 34 -5.10 -3.56 15.71
CA LEU A 34 -6.41 -4.14 15.37
C LEU A 34 -7.51 -3.70 16.35
N GLU A 35 -7.22 -3.70 17.67
CA GLU A 35 -8.18 -3.23 18.69
C GLU A 35 -8.51 -1.76 18.50
N GLN A 36 -7.51 -0.91 18.26
CA GLN A 36 -7.70 0.52 17.99
C GLN A 36 -8.56 0.75 16.75
N ILE A 37 -8.32 -0.01 15.64
CA ILE A 37 -9.11 0.03 14.41
C ILE A 37 -10.56 -0.38 14.68
N LYS A 38 -10.77 -1.48 15.40
CA LYS A 38 -12.12 -1.97 15.75
C LYS A 38 -12.90 -0.98 16.62
N GLU A 39 -12.25 -0.36 17.61
CA GLU A 39 -12.88 0.63 18.48
C GLU A 39 -13.30 1.91 17.76
N ARG A 40 -12.46 2.42 16.84
CA ARG A 40 -12.83 3.62 16.09
C ARG A 40 -13.78 3.33 14.93
N GLY A 41 -13.90 2.08 14.47
CA GLY A 41 -14.87 1.64 13.48
C GLY A 41 -14.46 1.85 12.02
N TRP A 42 -13.21 2.20 11.72
CA TRP A 42 -12.69 2.36 10.36
C TRP A 42 -11.17 2.19 10.30
N LEU A 43 -10.67 1.86 9.10
CA LEU A 43 -9.24 1.81 8.74
C LEU A 43 -8.78 3.19 8.24
N ASN A 44 -7.65 3.70 8.72
CA ASN A 44 -6.96 4.85 8.11
C ASN A 44 -5.98 4.34 7.05
N CYS A 45 -6.23 4.68 5.79
CA CYS A 45 -5.43 4.23 4.67
C CYS A 45 -4.75 5.40 3.95
N GLY A 46 -3.42 5.36 3.82
CA GLY A 46 -2.64 6.31 3.06
C GLY A 46 -2.55 5.93 1.59
N VAL A 47 -2.99 6.81 0.70
CA VAL A 47 -3.00 6.63 -0.76
C VAL A 47 -2.53 7.92 -1.45
N SER A 48 -2.19 7.86 -2.74
CA SER A 48 -1.81 9.06 -3.52
C SER A 48 -3.01 9.98 -3.79
N GLY A 49 -4.11 9.44 -4.27
CA GLY A 49 -5.32 10.19 -4.62
C GLY A 49 -5.31 10.82 -6.01
N ASP A 50 -4.18 10.89 -6.68
CA ASP A 50 -3.97 11.57 -7.97
C ASP A 50 -3.26 10.69 -9.02
N LEU A 51 -3.29 9.34 -8.82
CA LEU A 51 -2.69 8.37 -9.74
C LEU A 51 -3.78 7.46 -10.34
N PRO A 52 -4.26 7.73 -11.57
CA PRO A 52 -5.27 6.91 -12.24
C PRO A 52 -4.88 5.42 -12.27
N GLY A 53 -5.86 4.55 -12.06
CA GLY A 53 -5.65 3.10 -11.97
C GLY A 53 -5.17 2.59 -10.62
N PHE A 54 -4.40 3.36 -9.84
CA PHE A 54 -3.89 2.97 -8.53
C PHE A 54 -4.66 3.62 -7.37
N SER A 55 -4.66 4.94 -7.30
CA SER A 55 -5.52 5.69 -6.37
C SER A 55 -5.86 7.04 -6.98
N TYR A 56 -7.12 7.25 -7.30
CA TYR A 56 -7.56 8.44 -8.01
C TYR A 56 -8.92 8.93 -7.52
N VAL A 57 -9.05 10.24 -7.36
CA VAL A 57 -10.30 10.91 -7.09
C VAL A 57 -10.74 11.63 -8.35
N ASN A 58 -11.78 11.12 -9.00
CA ASN A 58 -12.34 11.73 -10.20
C ASN A 58 -13.39 12.79 -9.83
N LEU A 59 -12.93 13.94 -9.40
CA LEU A 59 -13.76 15.12 -9.17
C LEU A 59 -13.15 16.25 -10.00
N GLU A 60 -13.84 16.62 -11.08
CA GLU A 60 -13.51 17.81 -11.86
C GLU A 60 -13.52 19.02 -10.90
N ASP A 61 -12.49 19.87 -10.94
CA ASP A 61 -12.37 21.13 -10.20
C ASP A 61 -11.89 21.08 -8.71
N ILE A 62 -11.46 19.94 -8.18
CA ILE A 62 -10.97 19.89 -6.79
C ILE A 62 -9.47 19.53 -6.74
N GLU A 63 -8.65 20.45 -6.24
CA GLU A 63 -7.22 20.22 -6.00
C GLU A 63 -7.04 19.36 -4.72
N ILE A 64 -6.94 18.03 -4.90
CA ILE A 64 -7.12 17.00 -3.88
C ILE A 64 -6.09 17.10 -2.74
N THR A 65 -4.84 17.42 -3.05
CA THR A 65 -3.75 17.49 -2.06
C THR A 65 -3.89 18.64 -1.05
N LYS A 66 -4.68 19.66 -1.38
CA LYS A 66 -5.00 20.74 -0.44
C LYS A 66 -6.19 20.42 0.46
N LEU A 67 -6.97 19.40 0.10
CA LEU A 67 -8.21 19.10 0.78
C LEU A 67 -8.02 18.30 2.08
N ASP A 68 -7.06 17.41 2.15
CA ASP A 68 -6.87 16.53 3.32
C ASP A 68 -6.41 17.27 4.59
N ASN A 69 -5.85 18.47 4.43
CA ASN A 69 -5.33 19.28 5.53
C ASN A 69 -6.13 20.58 5.77
N ASP A 70 -7.23 20.81 5.02
CA ASP A 70 -8.07 21.99 5.25
C ASP A 70 -9.19 21.67 6.24
N PRO A 71 -9.12 22.15 7.50
CA PRO A 71 -10.15 21.93 8.50
C PRO A 71 -11.50 22.57 8.15
N ASN A 72 -11.55 23.36 7.08
CA ASN A 72 -12.74 24.11 6.66
C ASN A 72 -13.51 23.41 5.53
N ILE A 73 -13.08 22.23 5.06
CA ILE A 73 -13.84 21.48 4.05
C ILE A 73 -15.22 21.12 4.61
N PRO A 74 -16.31 21.48 3.90
CA PRO A 74 -17.63 21.03 4.28
C PRO A 74 -17.70 19.51 4.37
N ASN A 75 -18.26 18.98 5.46
CA ASN A 75 -18.29 17.53 5.72
C ASN A 75 -18.94 16.73 4.57
N ASN A 76 -19.92 17.29 3.88
CA ASN A 76 -20.55 16.65 2.71
C ASN A 76 -19.56 16.49 1.53
N ILE A 77 -18.68 17.46 1.29
CA ILE A 77 -17.65 17.39 0.25
C ILE A 77 -16.60 16.36 0.66
N TYR A 78 -16.12 16.39 1.90
CA TYR A 78 -15.21 15.38 2.43
C TYR A 78 -15.75 13.96 2.22
N GLN A 79 -17.01 13.72 2.61
CA GLN A 79 -17.65 12.42 2.43
C GLN A 79 -17.81 12.03 0.96
N GLN A 80 -18.05 12.97 0.07
CA GLN A 80 -18.13 12.74 -1.37
C GLN A 80 -16.77 12.30 -1.92
N ILE A 81 -15.68 12.98 -1.54
CA ILE A 81 -14.31 12.63 -1.90
C ILE A 81 -13.99 11.21 -1.43
N GLN A 82 -14.22 10.90 -0.14
CA GLN A 82 -13.94 9.59 0.44
C GLN A 82 -14.66 8.43 -0.31
N ARG A 83 -15.84 8.70 -0.88
CA ARG A 83 -16.61 7.71 -1.64
C ARG A 83 -16.21 7.61 -3.11
N SER A 84 -15.59 8.64 -3.67
CA SER A 84 -15.20 8.70 -5.09
C SER A 84 -13.79 8.20 -5.35
N VAL A 85 -13.02 7.92 -4.31
CA VAL A 85 -11.67 7.35 -4.45
C VAL A 85 -11.75 5.93 -5.01
N VAL A 86 -11.02 5.67 -6.09
CA VAL A 86 -10.97 4.37 -6.78
C VAL A 86 -9.55 4.02 -7.17
N GLY A 87 -9.28 2.73 -7.37
CA GLY A 87 -8.00 2.24 -7.87
C GLY A 87 -7.51 0.97 -7.18
N PHE A 88 -6.42 0.43 -7.68
CA PHE A 88 -5.82 -0.81 -7.21
C PHE A 88 -5.38 -0.72 -5.75
N ASP A 89 -4.66 0.34 -5.36
CA ASP A 89 -4.24 0.60 -3.98
C ASP A 89 -5.43 0.80 -3.03
N VAL A 90 -6.50 1.44 -3.54
CA VAL A 90 -7.75 1.67 -2.81
C VAL A 90 -8.46 0.36 -2.51
N ASP A 91 -8.49 -0.56 -3.48
CA ASP A 91 -9.13 -1.86 -3.31
C ASP A 91 -8.37 -2.77 -2.33
N ILE A 92 -7.05 -2.63 -2.20
CA ILE A 92 -6.28 -3.27 -1.11
C ILE A 92 -6.78 -2.79 0.25
N CYS A 93 -6.97 -1.49 0.45
CA CYS A 93 -7.50 -0.96 1.70
C CYS A 93 -8.95 -1.41 1.97
N ARG A 94 -9.79 -1.46 0.92
CA ARG A 94 -11.15 -2.00 1.00
C ARG A 94 -11.17 -3.48 1.37
N ALA A 95 -10.20 -4.26 0.88
CA ALA A 95 -10.07 -5.68 1.26
C ALA A 95 -9.74 -5.84 2.75
N ILE A 96 -8.86 -5.00 3.30
CA ILE A 96 -8.53 -4.98 4.73
C ILE A 96 -9.77 -4.60 5.56
N ALA A 97 -10.48 -3.54 5.18
CA ALA A 97 -11.70 -3.13 5.87
C ALA A 97 -12.80 -4.20 5.79
N SER A 98 -12.98 -4.83 4.64
CA SER A 98 -13.93 -5.94 4.45
C SER A 98 -13.62 -7.12 5.37
N ALA A 99 -12.35 -7.47 5.53
CA ALA A 99 -11.91 -8.55 6.41
C ALA A 99 -12.26 -8.28 7.89
N ILE A 100 -12.11 -7.02 8.32
CA ILE A 100 -12.29 -6.62 9.73
C ILE A 100 -13.77 -6.34 10.04
N PHE A 101 -14.46 -5.59 9.17
CA PHE A 101 -15.78 -5.01 9.45
C PHE A 101 -16.93 -5.62 8.63
N ASP A 102 -16.63 -6.47 7.65
CA ASP A 102 -17.60 -6.89 6.61
C ASP A 102 -18.20 -5.67 5.84
N ASP A 103 -17.43 -4.58 5.76
CA ASP A 103 -17.80 -3.34 5.05
C ASP A 103 -16.56 -2.76 4.33
N PRO A 104 -16.57 -2.70 2.99
CA PRO A 104 -15.47 -2.13 2.20
C PRO A 104 -15.37 -0.60 2.34
N ASN A 105 -16.39 0.06 2.88
CA ASN A 105 -16.44 1.50 3.06
C ASN A 105 -16.00 1.94 4.46
N ALA A 106 -15.69 1.00 5.37
CA ALA A 106 -15.13 1.30 6.68
C ALA A 106 -13.66 1.72 6.56
N VAL A 107 -13.34 2.64 5.64
CA VAL A 107 -12.03 3.21 5.37
C VAL A 107 -12.11 4.73 5.36
N LYS A 108 -11.09 5.39 5.93
CA LYS A 108 -10.81 6.81 5.72
C LYS A 108 -9.49 6.93 4.97
N TYR A 109 -9.55 7.51 3.79
CA TYR A 109 -8.37 7.75 2.96
C TYR A 109 -7.70 9.04 3.37
N ARG A 110 -6.37 8.98 3.51
CA ARG A 110 -5.49 10.15 3.60
C ARG A 110 -4.70 10.24 2.31
N PHE A 111 -4.78 11.38 1.65
CA PHE A 111 -4.03 11.65 0.42
C PHE A 111 -2.64 12.15 0.80
N ILE A 112 -1.62 11.40 0.43
CA ILE A 112 -0.26 11.60 0.95
C ILE A 112 0.72 11.74 -0.20
N ASP A 113 1.47 12.84 -0.18
CA ASP A 113 2.58 13.06 -1.09
C ASP A 113 3.74 12.08 -0.82
N THR A 114 4.53 11.81 -1.86
CA THR A 114 5.66 10.88 -1.81
C THR A 114 6.61 11.14 -0.63
N LYS A 115 6.90 12.42 -0.32
CA LYS A 115 7.83 12.82 0.76
C LYS A 115 7.29 12.57 2.18
N GLU A 116 5.97 12.56 2.37
CA GLU A 116 5.35 12.48 3.70
C GLU A 116 4.95 11.06 4.09
N ARG A 117 4.86 10.13 3.12
CA ARG A 117 4.28 8.81 3.31
C ARG A 117 4.90 7.99 4.44
N PHE A 118 6.23 8.07 4.61
CA PHE A 118 6.93 7.31 5.64
C PHE A 118 6.77 7.91 7.03
N GLU A 119 6.67 9.23 7.15
CA GLU A 119 6.33 9.89 8.40
C GLU A 119 4.90 9.59 8.84
N GLU A 120 3.95 9.63 7.90
CA GLU A 120 2.53 9.37 8.18
C GLU A 120 2.31 7.95 8.73
N ILE A 121 2.98 6.93 8.15
CA ILE A 121 2.86 5.54 8.64
C ILE A 121 3.64 5.34 9.94
N SER A 122 4.88 5.81 10.05
CA SER A 122 5.71 5.58 11.24
C SER A 122 5.21 6.34 12.47
N SER A 123 4.47 7.43 12.28
CA SER A 123 3.81 8.18 13.37
C SER A 123 2.44 7.62 13.76
N GLY A 124 1.94 6.58 13.07
CA GLY A 124 0.63 5.98 13.35
C GLY A 124 -0.58 6.83 12.94
N LYS A 125 -0.39 7.85 12.08
CA LYS A 125 -1.51 8.64 11.53
C LYS A 125 -2.32 7.85 10.52
N ILE A 126 -1.71 6.86 9.88
CA ILE A 126 -2.34 5.84 9.03
C ILE A 126 -2.01 4.45 9.55
N ASP A 127 -2.90 3.49 9.33
CA ASP A 127 -2.71 2.09 9.73
C ASP A 127 -2.04 1.27 8.64
N VAL A 128 -2.24 1.67 7.38
CA VAL A 128 -1.66 1.05 6.20
C VAL A 128 -1.33 2.13 5.17
N LEU A 129 -0.17 1.99 4.55
CA LEU A 129 0.26 2.76 3.39
C LEU A 129 0.09 1.88 2.15
N SER A 130 -0.87 2.21 1.26
CA SER A 130 -1.06 1.58 -0.04
C SER A 130 -0.93 2.66 -1.11
N ASN A 131 0.31 2.92 -1.53
CA ASN A 131 0.67 4.08 -2.34
C ASN A 131 1.86 3.77 -3.25
N THR A 132 1.71 2.80 -4.15
CA THR A 132 2.73 2.39 -5.14
C THR A 132 4.16 2.46 -4.57
N THR A 133 4.36 1.86 -3.38
CA THR A 133 5.61 2.01 -2.63
C THR A 133 6.55 0.84 -2.87
N THR A 134 7.71 1.10 -3.45
CA THR A 134 8.74 0.08 -3.71
C THR A 134 9.33 -0.45 -2.42
N TRP A 135 9.30 -1.76 -2.23
CA TRP A 135 10.01 -2.44 -1.16
C TRP A 135 11.51 -2.44 -1.44
N THR A 136 12.28 -1.79 -0.58
CA THR A 136 13.75 -1.78 -0.65
C THR A 136 14.32 -2.11 0.72
N VAL A 137 15.53 -2.68 0.76
CA VAL A 137 16.21 -3.00 2.02
C VAL A 137 16.39 -1.76 2.91
N GLU A 138 16.69 -0.59 2.30
CA GLU A 138 16.86 0.64 3.06
C GLU A 138 15.57 1.07 3.75
N ARG A 139 14.42 1.03 3.05
CA ARG A 139 13.13 1.37 3.63
C ARG A 139 12.72 0.38 4.72
N ASP A 140 12.95 -0.89 4.48
CA ASP A 140 12.60 -1.99 5.37
C ASP A 140 13.38 -1.92 6.71
N VAL A 141 14.69 -1.67 6.66
CA VAL A 141 15.53 -1.71 7.86
C VAL A 141 15.75 -0.35 8.52
N SER A 142 15.53 0.76 7.81
CA SER A 142 15.83 2.12 8.31
C SER A 142 14.60 2.90 8.75
N ILE A 143 13.42 2.53 8.26
CA ILE A 143 12.14 3.13 8.61
C ILE A 143 11.38 2.08 9.44
N LYS A 144 10.72 2.49 10.49
CA LYS A 144 9.94 1.58 11.37
C LYS A 144 8.67 1.06 10.69
N ILE A 145 8.84 0.38 9.57
CA ILE A 145 7.76 -0.19 8.77
C ILE A 145 8.10 -1.62 8.35
N GLU A 146 7.06 -2.40 8.10
CA GLU A 146 7.14 -3.74 7.51
C GLU A 146 6.32 -3.76 6.23
N PHE A 147 6.87 -4.32 5.17
CA PHE A 147 6.14 -4.48 3.91
C PHE A 147 5.26 -5.73 3.92
N ALA A 148 4.04 -5.59 3.48
CA ALA A 148 3.17 -6.71 3.12
C ALA A 148 3.69 -7.40 1.83
N PRO A 149 3.07 -8.49 1.36
CA PRO A 149 3.46 -9.12 0.11
C PRO A 149 3.42 -8.14 -1.08
N ILE A 150 4.32 -8.36 -2.03
CA ILE A 150 4.35 -7.58 -3.28
C ILE A 150 3.02 -7.77 -4.00
N VAL A 151 2.36 -6.64 -4.31
CA VAL A 151 1.09 -6.62 -5.03
C VAL A 151 1.24 -6.21 -6.49
N PHE A 152 2.37 -5.62 -6.86
CA PHE A 152 2.64 -5.21 -8.23
C PHE A 152 4.14 -5.23 -8.51
N TYR A 153 4.57 -5.99 -9.51
CA TYR A 153 5.94 -6.00 -10.01
C TYR A 153 6.07 -4.97 -11.12
N ASP A 154 6.85 -3.94 -10.87
CA ASP A 154 7.11 -2.84 -11.80
C ASP A 154 8.60 -2.73 -12.12
N GLY A 155 8.94 -1.77 -12.94
CA GLY A 155 10.28 -1.35 -13.28
C GLY A 155 10.32 0.16 -13.49
N GLN A 156 11.51 0.76 -13.38
CA GLN A 156 11.69 2.16 -13.73
C GLN A 156 11.88 2.31 -15.23
N GLY A 157 11.12 3.24 -15.82
CA GLY A 157 11.15 3.56 -17.25
C GLY A 157 11.54 5.02 -17.53
N ILE A 158 11.52 5.35 -18.80
CA ILE A 158 11.81 6.71 -19.30
C ILE A 158 10.74 7.09 -20.32
N LEU A 159 10.06 8.21 -20.09
CA LEU A 159 9.10 8.84 -20.99
C LEU A 159 9.80 9.93 -21.79
N VAL A 160 9.63 9.91 -23.11
CA VAL A 160 10.20 10.89 -24.04
C VAL A 160 9.19 11.26 -25.13
N ARG A 161 9.39 12.39 -25.81
CA ARG A 161 8.65 12.68 -27.05
C ARG A 161 9.06 11.73 -28.15
N GLU A 162 8.13 11.19 -28.89
CA GLU A 162 8.39 10.21 -29.96
C GLU A 162 9.31 10.78 -31.05
N ASN A 163 9.09 12.05 -31.43
CA ASN A 163 9.89 12.76 -32.43
C ASN A 163 11.31 13.11 -31.97
N SER A 164 11.65 12.95 -30.68
CA SER A 164 12.97 13.26 -30.12
C SER A 164 14.10 12.37 -30.63
N LYS A 165 13.78 11.24 -31.24
CA LYS A 165 14.70 10.17 -31.66
C LYS A 165 15.53 9.52 -30.54
N VAL A 166 15.18 9.80 -29.26
CA VAL A 166 15.75 9.13 -28.09
C VAL A 166 15.22 7.69 -28.06
N ARG A 167 16.11 6.71 -27.84
CA ARG A 167 15.75 5.29 -27.77
C ARG A 167 16.38 4.60 -26.56
N SER A 168 17.30 5.29 -25.86
CA SER A 168 18.00 4.79 -24.68
C SER A 168 18.35 5.93 -23.73
N LEU A 169 18.69 5.59 -22.48
CA LEU A 169 19.19 6.55 -21.49
C LEU A 169 20.44 7.28 -21.99
N ARG A 170 21.29 6.61 -22.78
CA ARG A 170 22.52 7.18 -23.37
C ARG A 170 22.23 8.33 -24.33
N ASP A 171 21.11 8.28 -25.06
CA ASP A 171 20.73 9.34 -26.01
C ASP A 171 20.29 10.64 -25.32
N LEU A 172 20.14 10.59 -23.99
CA LEU A 172 19.83 11.74 -23.16
C LEU A 172 21.08 12.48 -22.66
N ASN A 173 22.29 12.08 -23.06
CA ASN A 173 23.51 12.83 -22.75
C ASN A 173 23.40 14.31 -23.19
N GLY A 174 23.76 15.23 -22.28
CA GLY A 174 23.63 16.65 -22.48
C GLY A 174 22.20 17.21 -22.37
N LYS A 175 21.21 16.38 -22.10
CA LYS A 175 19.78 16.77 -21.94
C LYS A 175 19.41 16.81 -20.45
N VAL A 176 18.19 17.27 -20.16
CA VAL A 176 17.61 17.34 -18.81
C VAL A 176 16.56 16.25 -18.66
N ILE A 177 16.65 15.48 -17.57
CA ILE A 177 15.68 14.48 -17.16
C ILE A 177 15.01 14.97 -15.87
N CYS A 178 13.70 15.10 -15.87
CA CYS A 178 12.90 15.40 -14.69
C CYS A 178 12.60 14.11 -13.91
N VAL A 179 12.67 14.22 -12.59
CA VAL A 179 12.35 13.12 -11.65
C VAL A 179 11.79 13.68 -10.35
N GLU A 180 10.89 12.94 -9.72
CA GLU A 180 10.37 13.27 -8.39
C GLU A 180 11.42 12.93 -7.32
N THR A 181 11.61 13.84 -6.34
CA THR A 181 12.55 13.64 -5.23
C THR A 181 12.08 12.56 -4.25
N GLU A 182 13.03 12.02 -3.47
CA GLU A 182 12.77 11.01 -2.43
C GLU A 182 12.16 9.69 -2.95
N THR A 183 12.37 9.44 -4.24
CA THR A 183 11.95 8.21 -4.92
C THR A 183 13.13 7.27 -5.16
N THR A 184 12.84 5.98 -5.38
CA THR A 184 13.80 5.01 -5.93
C THR A 184 14.26 5.45 -7.30
N SER A 185 13.35 5.99 -8.12
CA SER A 185 13.64 6.46 -9.47
C SER A 185 14.71 7.55 -9.52
N GLN A 186 14.72 8.48 -8.55
CA GLN A 186 15.78 9.47 -8.43
C GLN A 186 17.14 8.81 -8.18
N ARG A 187 17.22 7.92 -7.19
CA ARG A 187 18.46 7.26 -6.79
C ARG A 187 19.02 6.36 -7.89
N ASN A 188 18.16 5.55 -8.50
CA ASN A 188 18.55 4.69 -9.60
C ASN A 188 19.09 5.51 -10.79
N LEU A 189 18.46 6.66 -11.12
CA LEU A 189 18.93 7.56 -12.18
C LEU A 189 20.31 8.15 -11.86
N GLU A 190 20.58 8.48 -10.60
CA GLU A 190 21.89 8.97 -10.14
C GLU A 190 22.96 7.88 -10.25
N ASP A 191 22.63 6.64 -9.91
CA ASP A 191 23.52 5.49 -9.99
C ASP A 191 23.82 5.11 -11.46
N GLU A 192 22.80 5.04 -12.31
CA GLU A 192 22.94 4.82 -13.76
C GLU A 192 23.85 5.89 -14.42
N LYS A 193 23.70 7.15 -14.00
CA LYS A 193 24.54 8.24 -14.48
C LYS A 193 26.02 8.00 -14.16
N LYS A 194 26.32 7.57 -12.92
CA LYS A 194 27.69 7.29 -12.47
C LYS A 194 28.25 6.04 -13.13
N GLU A 195 27.51 4.94 -13.10
CA GLU A 195 27.93 3.63 -13.59
C GLU A 195 28.25 3.65 -15.09
N ARG A 196 27.39 4.31 -15.87
CA ARG A 196 27.54 4.38 -17.33
C ARG A 196 28.30 5.60 -17.82
N ASN A 197 28.83 6.46 -16.91
CA ASN A 197 29.52 7.73 -17.21
C ASN A 197 28.68 8.64 -18.14
N LEU A 198 27.41 8.86 -17.79
CA LEU A 198 26.49 9.66 -18.59
C LEU A 198 26.52 11.14 -18.15
N THR A 199 26.20 12.04 -19.08
CA THR A 199 26.37 13.50 -18.90
C THR A 199 25.06 14.28 -18.87
N PHE A 200 23.89 13.60 -18.80
CA PHE A 200 22.61 14.29 -18.65
C PHE A 200 22.50 15.05 -17.31
N GLN A 201 21.63 16.02 -17.26
CA GLN A 201 21.32 16.77 -16.04
C GLN A 201 20.05 16.16 -15.39
N ILE A 202 20.05 16.01 -14.08
CA ILE A 202 18.88 15.56 -13.31
C ILE A 202 18.22 16.79 -12.71
N ARG A 203 16.94 17.00 -13.05
CA ARG A 203 16.11 18.03 -12.44
C ARG A 203 15.16 17.37 -11.45
N GLN A 204 15.43 17.57 -10.18
CA GLN A 204 14.67 17.02 -9.07
C GLN A 204 13.54 17.96 -8.70
N LEU A 205 12.31 17.42 -8.52
CA LEU A 205 11.10 18.18 -8.22
C LEU A 205 10.35 17.49 -7.09
N GLN A 206 9.79 18.26 -6.17
CA GLN A 206 9.06 17.70 -5.02
C GLN A 206 7.65 17.25 -5.37
N ASP A 207 7.01 17.91 -6.32
CA ASP A 207 5.66 17.62 -6.78
C ASP A 207 5.73 16.95 -8.15
N LYS A 208 5.13 15.75 -8.26
CA LYS A 208 5.07 15.03 -9.54
C LYS A 208 4.33 15.81 -10.63
N ARG A 209 3.36 16.67 -10.28
CA ARG A 209 2.67 17.54 -11.24
C ARG A 209 3.65 18.50 -11.90
N ASP A 210 4.59 19.03 -11.14
CA ASP A 210 5.65 19.89 -11.70
C ASP A 210 6.59 19.11 -12.62
N VAL A 211 6.84 17.81 -12.36
CA VAL A 211 7.64 16.94 -13.23
C VAL A 211 7.04 16.91 -14.64
N TYR A 212 5.75 16.61 -14.74
CA TYR A 212 5.06 16.51 -16.05
C TYR A 212 4.85 17.88 -16.68
N ARG A 213 4.48 18.91 -15.91
CA ARG A 213 4.32 20.29 -16.40
C ARG A 213 5.60 20.82 -17.04
N LEU A 214 6.75 20.61 -16.42
CA LEU A 214 8.05 21.07 -16.98
C LEU A 214 8.48 20.22 -18.18
N TYR A 215 8.11 18.96 -18.22
CA TYR A 215 8.32 18.11 -19.38
C TYR A 215 7.46 18.58 -20.59
N GLU A 216 6.18 18.87 -20.39
CA GLU A 216 5.31 19.43 -21.43
C GLU A 216 5.78 20.79 -21.92
N ALA A 217 6.28 21.64 -21.03
CA ALA A 217 6.91 22.93 -21.36
C ALA A 217 8.24 22.78 -22.14
N GLY A 218 8.78 21.57 -22.30
CA GLY A 218 10.05 21.31 -22.98
C GLY A 218 11.31 21.65 -22.15
N GLU A 219 11.14 22.01 -20.88
CA GLU A 219 12.25 22.28 -19.97
C GLU A 219 12.98 21.01 -19.56
N CYS A 220 12.30 19.85 -19.59
CA CYS A 220 12.88 18.53 -19.49
C CYS A 220 12.64 17.75 -20.80
N GLN A 221 13.66 17.04 -21.28
CA GLN A 221 13.55 16.24 -22.50
C GLN A 221 13.07 14.81 -22.21
N ALA A 222 13.08 14.41 -20.95
CA ALA A 222 12.57 13.13 -20.48
C ALA A 222 12.01 13.23 -19.06
N VAL A 223 11.14 12.29 -18.72
CA VAL A 223 10.72 11.98 -17.34
C VAL A 223 11.09 10.55 -17.03
N THR A 224 11.52 10.29 -15.79
CA THR A 224 11.70 8.92 -15.29
C THR A 224 10.88 8.69 -14.03
N SER A 225 10.22 7.55 -13.97
CA SER A 225 9.41 7.05 -12.86
C SER A 225 9.16 5.56 -13.08
N ASP A 226 8.38 4.92 -12.22
CA ASP A 226 7.85 3.58 -12.44
C ASP A 226 7.08 3.53 -13.75
N ILE A 227 7.22 2.45 -14.51
CA ILE A 227 6.58 2.30 -15.85
C ILE A 227 5.06 2.43 -15.72
N SER A 228 4.48 1.86 -14.69
CA SER A 228 3.04 1.98 -14.43
C SER A 228 2.61 3.45 -14.21
N GLN A 229 3.39 4.20 -13.44
CA GLN A 229 3.14 5.64 -13.22
C GLN A 229 3.34 6.46 -14.50
N LEU A 230 4.36 6.15 -15.30
CA LEU A 230 4.56 6.78 -16.61
C LEU A 230 3.38 6.50 -17.54
N ALA A 231 2.89 5.25 -17.57
CA ALA A 231 1.77 4.86 -18.42
C ALA A 231 0.47 5.56 -18.04
N THR A 232 0.21 5.74 -16.75
CA THR A 232 -0.98 6.45 -16.27
C THR A 232 -0.90 7.96 -16.52
N ASN A 233 0.24 8.58 -16.20
CA ASN A 233 0.43 10.02 -16.40
C ASN A 233 0.53 10.40 -17.89
N LEU A 234 1.05 9.53 -18.74
CA LEU A 234 1.05 9.72 -20.19
C LEU A 234 -0.37 10.00 -20.73
N LYS A 235 -1.39 9.34 -20.17
CA LYS A 235 -2.80 9.56 -20.57
C LYS A 235 -3.33 10.94 -20.18
N LEU A 236 -2.71 11.61 -19.22
CA LEU A 236 -3.08 12.92 -18.73
C LEU A 236 -2.36 14.07 -19.47
N LEU A 237 -1.36 13.77 -20.31
CA LEU A 237 -0.66 14.77 -21.11
C LEU A 237 -1.59 15.38 -22.18
N GLU A 238 -1.31 16.61 -22.59
CA GLU A 238 -2.10 17.32 -23.61
C GLU A 238 -2.19 16.55 -24.94
N ASN A 239 -1.08 15.90 -25.37
CA ASN A 239 -1.00 15.10 -26.60
C ASN A 239 -0.37 13.73 -26.32
N PRO A 240 -1.08 12.76 -25.71
CA PRO A 240 -0.52 11.48 -25.30
C PRO A 240 0.19 10.71 -26.42
N ASP A 241 -0.36 10.74 -27.63
CA ASP A 241 0.15 10.02 -28.80
C ASP A 241 1.50 10.55 -29.33
N GLU A 242 1.95 11.73 -28.88
CA GLU A 242 3.27 12.27 -29.22
C GLU A 242 4.39 11.79 -28.32
N HIS A 243 4.11 10.89 -27.37
CA HIS A 243 5.03 10.45 -26.35
C HIS A 243 5.14 8.93 -26.33
N ILE A 244 6.33 8.43 -25.95
CA ILE A 244 6.60 7.00 -25.79
C ILE A 244 7.35 6.74 -24.50
N ILE A 245 7.05 5.60 -23.87
CA ILE A 245 7.87 5.01 -22.83
C ILE A 245 8.90 4.11 -23.51
N LEU A 246 10.19 4.32 -23.21
CA LEU A 246 11.26 3.53 -23.77
C LEU A 246 11.18 2.07 -23.29
N ARG A 247 11.68 1.14 -24.10
CA ARG A 247 11.76 -0.29 -23.71
C ARG A 247 12.83 -0.59 -22.67
N GLU A 248 13.77 0.32 -22.45
CA GLU A 248 14.84 0.17 -21.48
C GLU A 248 14.26 0.29 -20.06
N ILE A 249 14.51 -0.74 -19.24
CA ILE A 249 14.11 -0.80 -17.83
C ILE A 249 15.35 -0.56 -16.99
N LEU A 250 15.31 0.44 -16.12
CA LEU A 250 16.46 0.87 -15.32
C LEU A 250 16.57 0.12 -13.99
N SER A 251 15.46 -0.33 -13.42
CA SER A 251 15.44 -0.99 -12.11
C SER A 251 14.28 -1.98 -11.96
N LYS A 252 14.30 -2.72 -10.84
CA LYS A 252 13.18 -3.51 -10.35
C LYS A 252 12.44 -2.70 -9.30
N GLU A 253 11.13 -2.57 -9.45
CA GLU A 253 10.28 -1.84 -8.51
C GLU A 253 9.17 -2.77 -7.98
N PRO A 254 9.45 -3.60 -6.95
CA PRO A 254 8.44 -4.43 -6.31
C PRO A 254 7.59 -3.56 -5.40
N LEU A 255 6.35 -3.28 -5.79
CA LEU A 255 5.44 -2.44 -5.05
C LEU A 255 4.65 -3.26 -4.04
N ALA A 256 4.59 -2.77 -2.80
CA ALA A 256 3.89 -3.44 -1.71
C ALA A 256 3.25 -2.43 -0.75
N PRO A 257 2.11 -2.79 -0.13
CA PRO A 257 1.60 -2.05 1.02
C PRO A 257 2.57 -2.13 2.19
N ALA A 258 2.60 -1.10 3.03
CA ALA A 258 3.43 -1.10 4.23
C ALA A 258 2.60 -0.76 5.48
N VAL A 259 3.03 -1.29 6.61
CA VAL A 259 2.45 -1.06 7.95
C VAL A 259 3.57 -0.74 8.93
N ILE A 260 3.23 -0.22 10.11
CA ILE A 260 4.22 -0.04 11.17
C ILE A 260 4.73 -1.41 11.66
N ASP A 261 6.02 -1.52 11.98
CA ASP A 261 6.68 -2.76 12.42
C ASP A 261 6.46 -3.11 13.90
N SER A 262 5.94 -2.18 14.69
CA SER A 262 5.80 -2.33 16.14
C SER A 262 4.67 -3.27 16.60
N ASP A 263 3.77 -3.68 15.71
CA ASP A 263 2.68 -4.64 15.98
C ASP A 263 2.73 -5.80 14.98
N LEU A 264 3.39 -6.89 15.38
CA LEU A 264 3.56 -8.08 14.55
C LEU A 264 2.22 -8.74 14.17
N GLN A 265 1.20 -8.65 15.03
CA GLN A 265 -0.13 -9.17 14.71
C GLN A 265 -0.74 -8.37 13.54
N TRP A 266 -0.60 -7.05 13.56
CA TRP A 266 -1.08 -6.19 12.48
C TRP A 266 -0.36 -6.47 11.16
N VAL A 267 0.96 -6.62 11.21
CA VAL A 267 1.77 -7.05 10.05
C VAL A 267 1.23 -8.35 9.46
N GLU A 268 0.97 -9.35 10.30
CA GLU A 268 0.47 -10.65 9.84
C GLU A 268 -0.95 -10.55 9.27
N ILE A 269 -1.83 -9.75 9.86
CA ILE A 269 -3.19 -9.53 9.37
C ILE A 269 -3.14 -8.97 7.95
N VAL A 270 -2.42 -7.88 7.73
CA VAL A 270 -2.33 -7.26 6.40
C VAL A 270 -1.68 -8.20 5.39
N ARG A 271 -0.59 -8.87 5.79
CA ARG A 271 0.10 -9.89 4.98
C ARG A 271 -0.86 -10.98 4.48
N TRP A 272 -1.61 -11.59 5.40
CA TRP A 272 -2.50 -12.71 5.05
C TRP A 272 -3.79 -12.27 4.35
N ILE A 273 -4.21 -11.02 4.49
CA ILE A 273 -5.29 -10.45 3.66
C ILE A 273 -4.82 -10.29 2.21
N VAL A 274 -3.62 -9.75 1.98
CA VAL A 274 -3.05 -9.66 0.63
C VAL A 274 -2.88 -11.05 0.00
N PHE A 275 -2.34 -12.01 0.75
CA PHE A 275 -2.27 -13.39 0.24
C PHE A 275 -3.64 -14.02 0.01
N ALA A 276 -4.67 -13.66 0.79
CA ALA A 276 -6.02 -14.17 0.56
C ALA A 276 -6.60 -13.69 -0.78
N LEU A 277 -6.31 -12.47 -1.21
CA LEU A 277 -6.69 -12.00 -2.54
C LEU A 277 -6.08 -12.87 -3.65
N ILE A 278 -4.79 -13.20 -3.50
CA ILE A 278 -4.03 -14.01 -4.47
C ILE A 278 -4.50 -15.46 -4.44
N GLU A 279 -4.62 -16.09 -3.26
CA GLU A 279 -5.08 -17.46 -3.09
C GLU A 279 -6.50 -17.66 -3.66
N ALA A 280 -7.37 -16.66 -3.52
CA ALA A 280 -8.71 -16.70 -4.10
C ALA A 280 -8.65 -16.82 -5.63
N GLU A 281 -7.79 -16.06 -6.30
CA GLU A 281 -7.60 -16.16 -7.74
C GLU A 281 -7.01 -17.54 -8.12
N GLU A 282 -5.98 -18.02 -7.40
CA GLU A 282 -5.36 -19.34 -7.63
C GLU A 282 -6.37 -20.50 -7.48
N LEU A 283 -7.32 -20.38 -6.55
CA LEU A 283 -8.40 -21.35 -6.32
C LEU A 283 -9.58 -21.17 -7.29
N GLY A 284 -9.55 -20.17 -8.17
CA GLY A 284 -10.64 -19.80 -9.06
C GLY A 284 -11.90 -19.40 -8.31
N ILE A 285 -11.75 -18.67 -7.20
CA ILE A 285 -12.84 -18.11 -6.40
C ILE A 285 -12.95 -16.61 -6.70
N ASN A 286 -14.13 -16.15 -7.06
CA ASN A 286 -14.40 -14.77 -7.40
C ASN A 286 -15.78 -14.33 -6.88
N GLN A 287 -16.13 -13.05 -7.04
CA GLN A 287 -17.42 -12.52 -6.59
C GLN A 287 -18.62 -13.30 -7.15
N ASN A 288 -18.56 -13.68 -8.42
CA ASN A 288 -19.67 -14.31 -9.12
C ASN A 288 -19.91 -15.78 -8.68
N ASN A 289 -18.86 -16.49 -8.24
CA ASN A 289 -18.97 -17.92 -7.89
C ASN A 289 -18.80 -18.22 -6.40
N LEU A 290 -18.60 -17.21 -5.55
CA LEU A 290 -18.37 -17.39 -4.11
C LEU A 290 -19.46 -18.26 -3.46
N GLU A 291 -20.73 -17.99 -3.73
CA GLU A 291 -21.84 -18.76 -3.12
C GLU A 291 -21.81 -20.24 -3.57
N GLN A 292 -21.48 -20.51 -4.83
CA GLN A 292 -21.30 -21.89 -5.31
C GLN A 292 -20.10 -22.57 -4.62
N LYS A 293 -18.99 -21.83 -4.44
CA LYS A 293 -17.76 -22.35 -3.81
C LYS A 293 -17.94 -22.68 -2.32
N LYS A 294 -18.89 -22.07 -1.62
CA LYS A 294 -19.26 -22.43 -0.25
C LYS A 294 -19.80 -23.87 -0.13
N ALA A 295 -20.37 -24.40 -1.18
CA ALA A 295 -20.83 -25.83 -1.22
C ALA A 295 -19.70 -26.78 -1.63
N SER A 296 -18.47 -26.34 -1.77
CA SER A 296 -17.34 -27.16 -2.22
C SER A 296 -16.97 -28.24 -1.20
N THR A 297 -16.64 -29.43 -1.71
CA THR A 297 -16.05 -30.54 -0.92
C THR A 297 -14.51 -30.50 -0.95
N ASN A 298 -13.89 -29.57 -1.70
CA ASN A 298 -12.45 -29.45 -1.79
C ASN A 298 -11.89 -28.94 -0.45
N PRO A 299 -11.00 -29.71 0.23
CA PRO A 299 -10.47 -29.32 1.54
C PRO A 299 -9.70 -27.99 1.54
N LYS A 300 -9.08 -27.59 0.42
CA LYS A 300 -8.39 -26.31 0.29
C LYS A 300 -9.40 -25.16 0.36
N ILE A 301 -10.48 -25.25 -0.42
CA ILE A 301 -11.54 -24.24 -0.47
C ILE A 301 -12.27 -24.16 0.88
N ILE A 302 -12.60 -25.31 1.50
CA ILE A 302 -13.26 -25.36 2.81
C ILE A 302 -12.43 -24.61 3.86
N ARG A 303 -11.14 -24.85 3.89
CA ARG A 303 -10.20 -24.22 4.85
C ARG A 303 -10.04 -22.74 4.56
N PHE A 304 -9.79 -22.38 3.30
CA PHE A 304 -9.60 -21.00 2.86
C PHE A 304 -10.83 -20.13 3.17
N LEU A 305 -12.02 -20.62 2.88
CA LEU A 305 -13.27 -19.91 3.15
C LEU A 305 -13.75 -20.00 4.61
N GLY A 306 -13.07 -20.73 5.49
CA GLY A 306 -13.47 -20.87 6.90
C GLY A 306 -14.83 -21.57 7.09
N LEU A 307 -15.24 -22.48 6.19
CA LEU A 307 -16.60 -23.05 6.15
C LEU A 307 -16.97 -23.94 7.34
N LYS A 308 -16.01 -24.46 8.08
CA LYS A 308 -16.26 -25.36 9.22
C LYS A 308 -16.30 -24.66 10.57
N GLY A 309 -16.32 -23.34 10.61
CA GLY A 309 -16.66 -22.51 11.77
C GLY A 309 -16.01 -22.95 13.10
N THR A 310 -14.72 -23.31 13.09
CA THR A 310 -14.04 -23.70 14.31
C THR A 310 -13.34 -22.49 14.91
N ALA A 311 -13.31 -22.42 16.25
CA ALA A 311 -12.50 -21.46 17.01
C ALA A 311 -11.00 -21.50 16.62
N ASP A 312 -10.59 -22.54 15.92
CA ASP A 312 -9.24 -22.81 15.41
C ASP A 312 -9.05 -22.45 13.92
N SER A 313 -9.94 -21.64 13.36
CA SER A 313 -9.79 -21.18 11.97
C SER A 313 -8.59 -20.25 11.81
N ILE A 314 -8.07 -20.15 10.58
CA ILE A 314 -6.96 -19.21 10.26
C ILE A 314 -7.36 -17.77 10.63
N GLY A 315 -8.61 -17.37 10.32
CA GLY A 315 -9.13 -16.05 10.68
C GLY A 315 -9.06 -15.80 12.19
N SER A 316 -9.55 -16.74 13.01
CA SER A 316 -9.52 -16.60 14.48
C SER A 316 -8.10 -16.44 15.05
N ARG A 317 -7.12 -17.16 14.49
CA ARG A 317 -5.70 -17.02 14.88
C ARG A 317 -5.12 -15.66 14.52
N LEU A 318 -5.61 -15.03 13.46
CA LEU A 318 -5.26 -13.66 13.09
C LEU A 318 -6.03 -12.59 13.90
N GLY A 319 -7.00 -12.99 14.75
CA GLY A 319 -7.89 -12.05 15.45
C GLY A 319 -9.03 -11.51 14.57
N LEU A 320 -9.27 -12.16 13.42
CA LEU A 320 -10.35 -11.87 12.49
C LEU A 320 -11.48 -12.91 12.63
N GLU A 321 -12.62 -12.65 12.01
CA GLU A 321 -13.69 -13.64 11.92
C GLU A 321 -13.27 -14.82 11.02
N PRO A 322 -13.79 -16.03 11.27
CA PRO A 322 -13.46 -17.22 10.49
C PRO A 322 -13.70 -17.07 8.99
N ASP A 323 -14.68 -16.26 8.61
CA ASP A 323 -15.13 -16.01 7.23
C ASP A 323 -14.48 -14.79 6.56
N TYR A 324 -13.40 -14.24 7.13
CA TYR A 324 -12.75 -13.02 6.64
C TYR A 324 -12.43 -13.06 5.12
N ALA A 325 -11.98 -14.20 4.60
CA ALA A 325 -11.71 -14.37 3.18
C ALA A 325 -12.99 -14.29 2.32
N GLN A 326 -14.13 -14.81 2.82
CA GLN A 326 -15.42 -14.67 2.15
C GLN A 326 -15.86 -13.20 2.09
N ARG A 327 -15.65 -12.44 3.18
CA ARG A 327 -15.97 -11.01 3.26
C ARG A 327 -15.18 -10.24 2.22
N ILE A 328 -13.87 -10.48 2.14
CA ILE A 328 -13.00 -9.86 1.12
C ILE A 328 -13.54 -10.11 -0.28
N ILE A 329 -13.76 -11.39 -0.63
CA ILE A 329 -14.18 -11.76 -1.99
C ILE A 329 -15.57 -11.20 -2.30
N ARG A 330 -16.50 -11.24 -1.36
CA ARG A 330 -17.85 -10.70 -1.53
C ARG A 330 -17.86 -9.24 -1.90
N HIS A 331 -17.05 -8.43 -1.21
CA HIS A 331 -17.05 -6.97 -1.35
C HIS A 331 -16.10 -6.45 -2.42
N VAL A 332 -14.92 -7.06 -2.52
CA VAL A 332 -13.84 -6.53 -3.36
C VAL A 332 -13.47 -7.47 -4.50
N GLY A 333 -13.65 -8.77 -4.32
CA GLY A 333 -13.22 -9.79 -5.28
C GLY A 333 -11.82 -10.34 -4.95
N ASN A 334 -11.26 -11.10 -5.89
CA ASN A 334 -9.90 -11.63 -5.82
C ASN A 334 -8.88 -10.67 -6.46
N TYR A 335 -7.59 -11.02 -6.42
CA TYR A 335 -6.53 -10.19 -6.99
C TYR A 335 -6.74 -9.91 -8.49
N GLY A 336 -7.15 -10.90 -9.27
CA GLY A 336 -7.43 -10.74 -10.71
C GLY A 336 -8.60 -9.78 -10.97
N GLU A 337 -9.67 -9.85 -10.17
CA GLU A 337 -10.83 -8.95 -10.29
C GLU A 337 -10.44 -7.51 -9.94
N ILE A 338 -9.59 -7.32 -8.92
CA ILE A 338 -9.03 -6.00 -8.58
C ILE A 338 -8.17 -5.47 -9.73
N TYR A 339 -7.28 -6.31 -10.27
CA TYR A 339 -6.42 -5.93 -11.39
C TYR A 339 -7.24 -5.54 -12.62
N GLU A 340 -8.16 -6.41 -13.04
CA GLU A 340 -8.98 -6.20 -14.24
C GLU A 340 -9.82 -4.94 -14.17
N ARG A 341 -10.41 -4.66 -13.01
CA ARG A 341 -11.26 -3.47 -12.80
C ARG A 341 -10.47 -2.17 -12.89
N ASN A 342 -9.25 -2.14 -12.35
CA ASN A 342 -8.47 -0.91 -12.20
C ASN A 342 -7.41 -0.71 -13.28
N LEU A 343 -6.81 -1.80 -13.76
CA LEU A 343 -5.66 -1.79 -14.67
C LEU A 343 -5.85 -2.68 -15.91
N GLY A 344 -6.96 -3.41 -15.99
CA GLY A 344 -7.25 -4.31 -17.11
C GLY A 344 -7.58 -3.57 -18.40
N PRO A 345 -7.76 -4.29 -19.53
CA PRO A 345 -7.97 -3.72 -20.86
C PRO A 345 -9.14 -2.74 -20.98
N ASN A 346 -10.15 -2.91 -20.12
CA ASN A 346 -11.35 -2.06 -20.13
C ASN A 346 -11.29 -0.92 -19.10
N SER A 347 -10.20 -0.77 -18.37
CA SER A 347 -10.01 0.33 -17.43
C SER A 347 -9.61 1.63 -18.13
N SER A 348 -9.65 2.75 -17.41
CA SER A 348 -9.17 4.04 -17.93
C SER A 348 -7.66 4.05 -18.19
N THR A 349 -6.90 3.17 -17.53
CA THR A 349 -5.44 3.07 -17.58
C THR A 349 -5.00 1.62 -17.77
N PRO A 350 -5.20 1.04 -18.95
CA PRO A 350 -4.87 -0.36 -19.20
C PRO A 350 -3.35 -0.59 -19.12
N ILE A 351 -2.98 -1.56 -18.30
CA ILE A 351 -1.60 -2.06 -18.13
C ILE A 351 -1.65 -3.57 -18.28
N GLU A 352 -0.81 -4.13 -19.15
CA GLU A 352 -0.68 -5.58 -19.30
C GLU A 352 -0.16 -6.22 -18.00
N ARG A 353 -0.71 -7.37 -17.62
CA ARG A 353 -0.31 -8.04 -16.38
C ARG A 353 1.16 -8.45 -16.38
N GLY A 354 1.66 -9.05 -17.43
CA GLY A 354 3.06 -9.48 -17.55
C GLY A 354 3.54 -10.22 -16.29
N LEU A 355 4.53 -9.68 -15.58
CA LEU A 355 5.02 -10.23 -14.31
C LEU A 355 3.95 -10.29 -13.20
N ASN A 356 2.87 -9.57 -13.33
CA ASN A 356 1.74 -9.54 -12.40
C ASN A 356 0.70 -10.64 -12.68
N ASN A 357 0.95 -11.55 -13.62
CA ASN A 357 0.21 -12.77 -13.76
C ASN A 357 0.50 -13.73 -12.60
N LEU A 358 -0.45 -14.65 -12.34
CA LEU A 358 -0.20 -15.75 -11.42
C LEU A 358 0.96 -16.63 -11.91
N TRP A 359 1.73 -17.18 -10.99
CA TRP A 359 2.85 -18.08 -11.28
C TRP A 359 2.46 -19.32 -12.10
N ASN A 360 1.20 -19.78 -11.97
CA ASN A 360 0.64 -20.95 -12.62
C ASN A 360 -0.21 -20.63 -13.86
N ASN A 361 -0.19 -19.40 -14.35
CA ASN A 361 -0.79 -19.04 -15.63
C ASN A 361 -0.09 -19.84 -16.74
N THR A 362 -0.87 -20.55 -17.57
CA THR A 362 -0.32 -21.47 -18.57
C THR A 362 0.19 -20.77 -19.84
N GLU A 363 -0.30 -19.58 -20.12
CA GLU A 363 0.07 -18.81 -21.31
C GLU A 363 1.22 -17.86 -20.99
N GLU A 364 1.09 -17.07 -19.94
CA GLU A 364 2.08 -16.09 -19.51
C GLU A 364 2.27 -16.17 -17.98
N PRO A 365 3.11 -17.09 -17.48
CA PRO A 365 3.37 -17.21 -16.05
C PRO A 365 4.06 -15.95 -15.51
N GLY A 366 3.58 -15.44 -14.37
CA GLY A 366 4.12 -14.27 -13.67
C GLY A 366 4.80 -14.62 -12.35
N LEU A 367 4.86 -13.64 -11.47
CA LEU A 367 5.51 -13.76 -10.16
C LEU A 367 4.52 -13.70 -8.98
N ILE A 368 3.22 -13.53 -9.26
CA ILE A 368 2.21 -13.46 -8.20
C ILE A 368 1.83 -14.88 -7.77
N TYR A 369 2.06 -15.18 -6.47
CA TYR A 369 1.61 -16.43 -5.85
C TYR A 369 1.42 -16.26 -4.35
N SER A 370 0.59 -17.12 -3.76
CA SER A 370 0.33 -17.16 -2.32
C SER A 370 1.02 -18.35 -1.65
N PRO A 371 1.55 -18.19 -0.42
CA PRO A 371 1.89 -19.34 0.41
C PRO A 371 0.64 -20.17 0.72
N PRO A 372 0.78 -21.50 0.91
CA PRO A 372 -0.38 -22.37 1.17
C PRO A 372 -1.14 -22.02 2.45
N PHE A 373 -2.45 -21.89 2.35
CA PHE A 373 -3.37 -21.74 3.49
C PHE A 373 -3.61 -23.10 4.18
N ARG A 374 -2.71 -23.44 5.13
CA ARG A 374 -2.74 -24.72 5.86
C ARG A 374 -2.71 -24.55 7.37
#